data_f0ad79b7f7865931fc2865259c459568
#
_entry.id   f0ad79b7f7865931fc2865259c459568
#
_cell.length_a   1.000
_cell.length_b   1.000
_cell.length_c   1.000
_cell.angle_alpha   90.00
_cell.angle_beta   90.00
_cell.angle_gamma   90.00
#
_symmetry.space_group_name_H-M   'P 1'
#
loop_
_entity.id
_entity.type
_entity.pdbx_description
1 polymer ?
#
loop_
_entity_poly.entity_id
_entity_poly.type
_entity_poly.pdbx_seq_one_letter_code
_entity_poly.pdbx_strand_id
1 'polypeptide(L)'
;MLISFLLEEIIFGTAKVRRILKPLSEIAETADRLSDMVFDEEKFHSLEDAISKISPTSSEERIHIGDSEFKGLEDAINKLLDRMRDSYRQQARFVSDSSHELRTPISVIQGYANMLDRWGKSDESVLDESIEAIKSEAENMKNLVEQLLFLARGINGKTQLTITEFSLSDMIKNVVEESKMIDDKHIYSYIKLEDVNIYGDSGLLKQTARILVENAAKYTEEGEDIILKIGRNNKGEAYFSVQDNGIGMDAEDVPHIFERFFRADTARVRKDGGTGLGLSIAKWIIDNHNGYFSVLSRKEIGTRITVYLPQNK
;
A
#
# COMPACT_ATOMS: atom_id res chain seq x y z
N MET A 1 -4.82 -1.59 39.81
CA MET A 1 -5.24 -1.81 38.41
C MET A 1 -5.30 -0.54 37.59
N LEU A 2 -5.99 0.54 38.04
CA LEU A 2 -6.05 1.83 37.27
C LEU A 2 -4.70 2.54 37.11
N ILE A 3 -3.82 2.49 38.11
CA ILE A 3 -2.50 3.15 38.10
C ILE A 3 -1.54 2.42 37.14
N SER A 4 -1.64 1.10 36.98
CA SER A 4 -0.86 0.30 36.04
C SER A 4 -1.22 0.63 34.57
N PHE A 5 -2.53 0.81 34.32
CA PHE A 5 -3.04 1.17 32.99
C PHE A 5 -2.60 2.59 32.53
N LEU A 6 -2.65 3.55 33.46
CA LEU A 6 -2.18 4.93 33.24
C LEU A 6 -0.67 5.00 32.99
N LEU A 7 0.13 4.16 33.66
CA LEU A 7 1.56 4.07 33.48
C LEU A 7 1.92 3.44 32.09
N GLU A 8 1.17 2.44 31.65
CA GLU A 8 1.34 1.84 30.32
C GLU A 8 0.97 2.83 29.19
N GLU A 9 -0.14 3.56 29.30
CA GLU A 9 -0.50 4.59 28.30
C GLU A 9 0.55 5.72 28.22
N ILE A 10 1.12 6.13 29.36
CA ILE A 10 2.18 7.14 29.41
C ILE A 10 3.47 6.60 28.75
N ILE A 11 3.83 5.34 28.97
CA ILE A 11 5.05 4.73 28.40
C ILE A 11 4.88 4.48 26.91
N PHE A 12 3.73 4.03 26.43
CA PHE A 12 3.44 3.81 25.00
C PHE A 12 3.26 5.11 24.22
N GLY A 13 2.60 6.11 24.80
CA GLY A 13 2.51 7.47 24.25
C GLY A 13 3.89 8.10 24.07
N THR A 14 4.77 7.93 25.08
CA THR A 14 6.14 8.47 25.04
C THR A 14 7.03 7.79 24.02
N ALA A 15 6.87 6.50 23.73
CA ALA A 15 7.68 5.79 22.72
C ALA A 15 7.33 6.22 21.29
N LYS A 16 6.03 6.43 21.00
CA LYS A 16 5.56 6.90 19.70
C LYS A 16 5.90 8.37 19.47
N VAL A 17 5.72 9.20 20.49
CA VAL A 17 6.13 10.61 20.51
C VAL A 17 7.65 10.74 20.42
N ARG A 18 8.42 9.91 21.11
CA ARG A 18 9.90 9.87 20.98
C ARG A 18 10.38 9.54 19.58
N ARG A 19 9.68 8.64 18.86
CA ARG A 19 10.05 8.25 17.48
C ARG A 19 9.75 9.37 16.47
N ILE A 20 8.67 10.15 16.71
CA ILE A 20 8.31 11.31 15.88
C ILE A 20 9.17 12.51 16.24
N LEU A 21 9.52 12.67 17.53
CA LEU A 21 10.33 13.79 18.03
C LEU A 21 11.84 13.50 17.99
N LYS A 22 12.26 12.25 17.70
CA LYS A 22 13.68 11.92 17.60
C LYS A 22 14.46 12.82 16.61
N PRO A 23 13.92 13.15 15.41
CA PRO A 23 14.57 14.10 14.53
C PRO A 23 14.63 15.53 15.12
N LEU A 24 13.59 15.93 15.87
CA LEU A 24 13.57 17.22 16.57
C LEU A 24 14.55 17.26 17.77
N SER A 25 14.70 16.14 18.47
CA SER A 25 15.71 16.00 19.54
C SER A 25 17.14 16.00 18.99
N GLU A 26 17.36 15.39 17.83
CA GLU A 26 18.65 15.43 17.13
C GLU A 26 18.97 16.85 16.62
N ILE A 27 17.95 17.57 16.15
CA ILE A 27 18.07 19.00 15.78
C ILE A 27 18.30 19.87 17.01
N ALA A 28 17.61 19.63 18.13
CA ALA A 28 17.77 20.37 19.37
C ALA A 28 19.15 20.12 20.00
N GLU A 29 19.63 18.88 20.00
CA GLU A 29 20.98 18.53 20.49
C GLU A 29 22.07 19.14 19.59
N THR A 30 21.80 19.27 18.31
CA THR A 30 22.68 19.94 17.35
C THR A 30 22.60 21.46 17.52
N ALA A 31 21.43 22.01 17.83
CA ALA A 31 21.23 23.43 18.13
C ALA A 31 21.88 23.84 19.49
N ASP A 32 21.80 22.97 20.51
CA ASP A 32 22.51 23.19 21.79
C ASP A 32 24.04 23.17 21.59
N ARG A 33 24.56 22.26 20.77
CA ARG A 33 25.98 22.28 20.41
C ARG A 33 26.39 23.54 19.63
N LEU A 34 25.50 24.03 18.75
CA LEU A 34 25.66 25.27 18.01
C LEU A 34 25.62 26.50 18.93
N SER A 35 24.82 26.45 20.04
CA SER A 35 24.74 27.52 21.03
C SER A 35 26.02 27.69 21.88
N ASP A 36 26.78 26.62 22.06
CA ASP A 36 28.06 26.62 22.79
C ASP A 36 29.28 26.97 21.89
N MET A 37 29.06 27.09 20.59
CA MET A 37 30.11 27.47 19.63
C MET A 37 30.23 29.00 19.56
N VAL A 38 31.46 29.46 19.53
CA VAL A 38 31.76 30.89 19.25
C VAL A 38 31.16 31.25 17.89
N PHE A 39 30.19 32.16 17.89
CA PHE A 39 29.41 32.57 16.72
C PHE A 39 30.31 33.14 15.64
N ASP A 40 30.57 32.38 14.60
CA ASP A 40 31.31 32.83 13.42
C ASP A 40 30.29 33.25 12.36
N GLU A 41 30.15 34.56 12.20
CA GLU A 41 29.14 35.22 11.34
C GLU A 41 29.32 34.84 9.86
N GLU A 42 30.55 34.60 9.39
CA GLU A 42 30.85 34.15 8.03
C GLU A 42 30.36 32.71 7.77
N LYS A 43 30.51 31.84 8.77
CA LYS A 43 30.02 30.45 8.67
C LYS A 43 28.49 30.39 8.63
N PHE A 44 27.80 31.26 9.38
CA PHE A 44 26.35 31.33 9.38
C PHE A 44 25.79 31.84 8.04
N HIS A 45 26.42 32.84 7.47
CA HIS A 45 26.07 33.34 6.14
C HIS A 45 26.29 32.27 5.03
N SER A 46 27.32 31.48 5.12
CA SER A 46 27.57 30.39 4.17
C SER A 46 26.48 29.29 4.24
N LEU A 47 25.98 29.00 5.45
CA LEU A 47 24.88 28.07 5.68
C LEU A 47 23.54 28.64 5.13
N GLU A 48 23.25 29.91 5.41
CA GLU A 48 22.05 30.61 4.92
C GLU A 48 22.03 30.65 3.38
N ASP A 49 23.16 30.93 2.76
CA ASP A 49 23.35 30.96 1.32
C ASP A 49 23.18 29.56 0.69
N ALA A 50 23.71 28.52 1.35
CA ALA A 50 23.53 27.14 0.94
C ALA A 50 22.06 26.67 1.04
N ILE A 51 21.34 27.06 2.10
CA ILE A 51 19.94 26.75 2.31
C ILE A 51 19.05 27.52 1.32
N SER A 52 19.35 28.80 1.05
CA SER A 52 18.56 29.63 0.15
C SER A 52 18.56 29.17 -1.31
N LYS A 53 19.58 28.44 -1.72
CA LYS A 53 19.75 27.89 -3.07
C LYS A 53 18.99 26.58 -3.27
N ILE A 54 18.41 26.00 -2.22
CA ILE A 54 17.68 24.72 -2.32
C ILE A 54 16.38 24.93 -3.05
N SER A 55 16.23 24.28 -4.21
CA SER A 55 14.94 24.14 -4.88
C SER A 55 14.39 22.72 -4.63
N PRO A 56 13.14 22.57 -4.18
CA PRO A 56 12.50 21.26 -4.02
C PRO A 56 12.41 20.46 -5.33
N THR A 57 12.54 21.16 -6.47
CA THR A 57 12.38 20.61 -7.82
C THR A 57 13.71 20.23 -8.47
N SER A 58 14.87 20.71 -7.95
CA SER A 58 16.18 20.33 -8.50
C SER A 58 16.62 18.97 -7.94
N SER A 59 16.93 18.03 -8.83
CA SER A 59 17.14 16.62 -8.46
C SER A 59 18.50 16.29 -7.85
N GLU A 60 19.46 17.22 -7.84
CA GLU A 60 20.88 16.89 -7.57
C GLU A 60 21.58 17.80 -6.55
N GLU A 61 20.98 18.91 -6.12
CA GLU A 61 21.66 19.82 -5.20
C GLU A 61 21.62 19.28 -3.77
N ARG A 62 22.77 18.81 -3.29
CA ARG A 62 23.05 18.55 -1.88
C ARG A 62 23.66 19.78 -1.26
N ILE A 63 23.32 20.03 0.01
CA ILE A 63 24.00 21.05 0.79
C ILE A 63 25.43 20.57 1.04
N HIS A 64 26.38 21.45 0.75
CA HIS A 64 27.78 21.24 1.08
C HIS A 64 28.27 22.48 1.81
N ILE A 65 28.48 22.35 3.12
CA ILE A 65 28.88 23.48 3.97
C ILE A 65 30.41 23.59 4.05
N GLY A 66 31.09 22.47 3.75
CA GLY A 66 32.58 22.43 3.71
C GLY A 66 33.27 22.48 5.06
N ASP A 67 32.57 22.65 6.17
CA ASP A 67 33.08 22.68 7.52
C ASP A 67 32.75 21.40 8.30
N SER A 68 33.80 20.81 8.91
CA SER A 68 33.66 19.56 9.67
C SER A 68 32.73 19.68 10.89
N GLU A 69 32.60 20.88 11.44
CA GLU A 69 31.73 21.15 12.59
C GLU A 69 30.28 21.07 12.24
N PHE A 70 29.88 21.42 11.00
CA PHE A 70 28.49 21.38 10.51
C PHE A 70 28.13 20.07 9.78
N LYS A 71 29.04 19.10 9.69
CA LYS A 71 28.80 17.86 8.97
C LYS A 71 27.55 17.09 9.44
N GLY A 72 27.28 17.06 10.74
CA GLY A 72 26.07 16.43 11.29
C GLY A 72 24.80 17.12 10.85
N LEU A 73 24.80 18.46 10.76
CA LEU A 73 23.67 19.25 10.26
C LEU A 73 23.50 19.08 8.76
N GLU A 74 24.59 19.11 7.98
CA GLU A 74 24.60 18.83 6.54
C GLU A 74 23.98 17.48 6.23
N ASP A 75 24.40 16.42 6.93
CA ASP A 75 23.86 15.07 6.75
C ASP A 75 22.35 14.98 7.12
N ALA A 76 21.93 15.65 8.19
CA ALA A 76 20.53 15.68 8.61
C ALA A 76 19.64 16.40 7.60
N ILE A 77 20.08 17.55 7.10
CA ILE A 77 19.33 18.30 6.08
C ILE A 77 19.29 17.53 4.76
N ASN A 78 20.42 16.98 4.31
CA ASN A 78 20.44 16.18 3.09
C ASN A 78 19.49 14.96 3.17
N LYS A 79 19.44 14.27 4.32
CA LYS A 79 18.46 13.19 4.54
C LYS A 79 17.00 13.67 4.48
N LEU A 80 16.72 14.86 5.01
CA LEU A 80 15.37 15.46 4.91
C LEU A 80 15.01 15.79 3.46
N LEU A 81 15.96 16.38 2.73
CA LEU A 81 15.79 16.71 1.32
C LEU A 81 15.57 15.45 0.48
N ASP A 82 16.34 14.39 0.71
CA ASP A 82 16.14 13.12 0.00
C ASP A 82 14.74 12.55 0.26
N ARG A 83 14.28 12.52 1.53
CA ARG A 83 12.91 12.10 1.89
C ARG A 83 11.83 12.95 1.23
N MET A 84 12.01 14.27 1.21
CA MET A 84 11.08 15.20 0.59
C MET A 84 11.00 14.98 -0.93
N ARG A 85 12.14 14.81 -1.59
CA ARG A 85 12.23 14.53 -3.03
C ARG A 85 11.58 13.19 -3.37
N ASP A 86 11.83 12.16 -2.58
CA ASP A 86 11.21 10.85 -2.79
C ASP A 86 9.69 10.94 -2.63
N SER A 87 9.21 11.66 -1.62
CA SER A 87 7.78 11.91 -1.43
C SER A 87 7.17 12.66 -2.62
N TYR A 88 7.83 13.71 -3.09
CA TYR A 88 7.37 14.49 -4.27
C TYR A 88 7.36 13.64 -5.55
N ARG A 89 8.42 12.85 -5.79
CA ARG A 89 8.47 11.92 -6.94
C ARG A 89 7.37 10.88 -6.87
N GLN A 90 7.10 10.33 -5.70
CA GLN A 90 6.00 9.37 -5.50
C GLN A 90 4.64 10.03 -5.77
N GLN A 91 4.45 11.28 -5.33
CA GLN A 91 3.21 12.02 -5.58
C GLN A 91 3.03 12.36 -7.08
N ALA A 92 4.10 12.80 -7.74
CA ALA A 92 4.07 13.09 -9.18
C ALA A 92 3.78 11.84 -10.02
N ARG A 93 4.41 10.71 -9.69
CA ARG A 93 4.09 9.41 -10.32
C ARG A 93 2.65 9.02 -10.08
N PHE A 94 2.15 9.13 -8.85
CA PHE A 94 0.77 8.80 -8.52
C PHE A 94 -0.24 9.60 -9.37
N VAL A 95 -0.03 10.90 -9.58
CA VAL A 95 -0.88 11.73 -10.44
C VAL A 95 -0.77 11.31 -11.91
N SER A 96 0.45 11.08 -12.40
CA SER A 96 0.68 10.64 -13.78
C SER A 96 0.01 9.31 -14.07
N ASP A 97 0.27 8.31 -13.22
CA ASP A 97 -0.22 6.95 -13.40
C ASP A 97 -1.75 6.90 -13.25
N SER A 98 -2.31 7.62 -12.28
CA SER A 98 -3.77 7.77 -12.13
C SER A 98 -4.41 8.36 -13.38
N SER A 99 -3.76 9.36 -14.01
CA SER A 99 -4.26 9.99 -15.23
C SER A 99 -4.22 9.03 -16.41
N HIS A 100 -3.20 8.19 -16.50
CA HIS A 100 -3.09 7.15 -17.53
C HIS A 100 -4.15 6.07 -17.36
N GLU A 101 -4.33 5.56 -16.14
CA GLU A 101 -5.31 4.51 -15.82
C GLU A 101 -6.77 4.99 -15.98
N LEU A 102 -7.05 6.28 -15.82
CA LEU A 102 -8.36 6.86 -16.09
C LEU A 102 -8.61 7.12 -17.57
N ARG A 103 -7.57 7.41 -18.36
CA ARG A 103 -7.71 7.70 -19.79
C ARG A 103 -8.15 6.48 -20.59
N THR A 104 -7.65 5.31 -20.26
CA THR A 104 -7.96 4.06 -20.97
C THR A 104 -9.46 3.74 -20.94
N PRO A 105 -10.13 3.63 -19.77
CA PRO A 105 -11.56 3.38 -19.69
C PRO A 105 -12.41 4.47 -20.39
N ILE A 106 -12.01 5.73 -20.27
CA ILE A 106 -12.70 6.83 -20.97
C ILE A 106 -12.66 6.61 -22.49
N SER A 107 -11.51 6.20 -23.02
CA SER A 107 -11.35 5.94 -24.47
C SER A 107 -12.20 4.76 -24.92
N VAL A 108 -12.32 3.71 -24.11
CA VAL A 108 -13.18 2.54 -24.36
C VAL A 108 -14.65 2.95 -24.38
N ILE A 109 -15.11 3.70 -23.37
CA ILE A 109 -16.48 4.22 -23.30
C ILE A 109 -16.80 5.10 -24.54
N GLN A 110 -15.88 5.99 -24.93
CA GLN A 110 -16.04 6.81 -26.12
C GLN A 110 -16.12 5.97 -27.39
N GLY A 111 -15.30 4.92 -27.50
CA GLY A 111 -15.34 3.99 -28.64
C GLY A 111 -16.71 3.32 -28.79
N TYR A 112 -17.24 2.73 -27.71
CA TYR A 112 -18.55 2.07 -27.72
C TYR A 112 -19.69 3.07 -27.89
N ALA A 113 -19.60 4.27 -27.33
CA ALA A 113 -20.59 5.33 -27.57
C ALA A 113 -20.63 5.73 -29.05
N ASN A 114 -19.49 5.82 -29.74
CA ASN A 114 -19.44 6.07 -31.17
C ASN A 114 -19.97 4.89 -31.99
N MET A 115 -19.79 3.65 -31.54
CA MET A 115 -20.40 2.47 -32.19
C MET A 115 -21.93 2.50 -32.05
N LEU A 116 -22.45 2.84 -30.88
CA LEU A 116 -23.89 3.04 -30.65
C LEU A 116 -24.48 4.10 -31.59
N ASP A 117 -23.81 5.24 -31.74
CA ASP A 117 -24.28 6.32 -32.60
C ASP A 117 -24.37 5.89 -34.08
N ARG A 118 -23.41 5.09 -34.56
CA ARG A 118 -23.34 4.66 -35.97
C ARG A 118 -24.24 3.47 -36.30
N TRP A 119 -24.29 2.47 -35.43
CA TRP A 119 -24.88 1.16 -35.76
C TRP A 119 -25.93 0.69 -34.75
N GLY A 120 -26.01 1.25 -33.55
CA GLY A 120 -26.89 0.79 -32.49
C GLY A 120 -28.39 0.80 -32.85
N LYS A 121 -28.82 1.63 -33.82
CA LYS A 121 -30.22 1.64 -34.31
C LYS A 121 -30.50 0.58 -35.36
N SER A 122 -29.48 0.02 -35.99
CA SER A 122 -29.61 -0.93 -37.10
C SER A 122 -29.15 -2.35 -36.74
N ASP A 123 -28.44 -2.52 -35.63
CA ASP A 123 -27.89 -3.79 -35.18
C ASP A 123 -28.05 -3.93 -33.65
N GLU A 124 -28.97 -4.82 -33.24
CA GLU A 124 -29.29 -5.07 -31.84
C GLU A 124 -28.14 -5.71 -31.08
N SER A 125 -27.29 -6.50 -31.75
CA SER A 125 -26.10 -7.09 -31.16
C SER A 125 -25.05 -6.02 -30.78
N VAL A 126 -24.85 -5.03 -31.67
CA VAL A 126 -23.96 -3.88 -31.40
C VAL A 126 -24.51 -3.01 -30.26
N LEU A 127 -25.84 -2.86 -30.19
CA LEU A 127 -26.51 -2.12 -29.12
C LEU A 127 -26.22 -2.77 -27.76
N ASP A 128 -26.49 -4.07 -27.63
CA ASP A 128 -26.35 -4.80 -26.36
C ASP A 128 -24.88 -4.88 -25.94
N GLU A 129 -23.97 -5.24 -26.84
CA GLU A 129 -22.54 -5.31 -26.57
C GLU A 129 -21.99 -3.96 -26.10
N SER A 130 -22.38 -2.87 -26.77
CA SER A 130 -21.89 -1.53 -26.41
C SER A 130 -22.41 -1.08 -25.06
N ILE A 131 -23.69 -1.35 -24.73
CA ILE A 131 -24.26 -1.00 -23.42
C ILE A 131 -23.55 -1.77 -22.30
N GLU A 132 -23.33 -3.08 -22.46
CA GLU A 132 -22.64 -3.89 -21.45
C GLU A 132 -21.19 -3.44 -21.27
N ALA A 133 -20.48 -3.17 -22.37
CA ALA A 133 -19.11 -2.67 -22.29
C ALA A 133 -19.01 -1.31 -21.58
N ILE A 134 -19.93 -0.37 -21.87
CA ILE A 134 -19.96 0.94 -21.19
C ILE A 134 -20.28 0.78 -19.70
N LYS A 135 -21.23 -0.09 -19.32
CA LYS A 135 -21.55 -0.34 -17.92
C LYS A 135 -20.36 -0.94 -17.16
N SER A 136 -19.75 -1.97 -17.75
CA SER A 136 -18.57 -2.62 -17.16
C SER A 136 -17.44 -1.63 -16.93
N GLU A 137 -17.16 -0.78 -17.92
CA GLU A 137 -16.08 0.18 -17.83
C GLU A 137 -16.37 1.33 -16.85
N ALA A 138 -17.64 1.75 -16.75
CA ALA A 138 -18.07 2.73 -15.74
C ALA A 138 -17.91 2.18 -14.31
N GLU A 139 -18.20 0.88 -14.07
CA GLU A 139 -17.99 0.26 -12.75
C GLU A 139 -16.48 0.10 -12.45
N ASN A 140 -15.66 -0.26 -13.45
CA ASN A 140 -14.21 -0.29 -13.33
C ASN A 140 -13.64 1.09 -12.93
N MET A 141 -14.13 2.16 -13.57
CA MET A 141 -13.73 3.54 -13.23
C MET A 141 -14.13 3.92 -11.81
N LYS A 142 -15.35 3.57 -11.38
CA LYS A 142 -15.82 3.82 -10.01
C LYS A 142 -14.89 3.16 -9.00
N ASN A 143 -14.59 1.86 -9.18
CA ASN A 143 -13.69 1.11 -8.32
C ASN A 143 -12.28 1.72 -8.30
N LEU A 144 -11.75 2.15 -9.43
CA LEU A 144 -10.45 2.83 -9.54
C LEU A 144 -10.46 4.15 -8.73
N VAL A 145 -11.50 4.97 -8.88
CA VAL A 145 -11.63 6.25 -8.15
C VAL A 145 -11.71 6.00 -6.64
N GLU A 146 -12.46 5.00 -6.18
CA GLU A 146 -12.56 4.66 -4.75
C GLU A 146 -11.20 4.21 -4.18
N GLN A 147 -10.43 3.40 -4.92
CA GLN A 147 -9.08 2.99 -4.56
C GLN A 147 -8.11 4.18 -4.49
N LEU A 148 -8.18 5.11 -5.45
CA LEU A 148 -7.37 6.33 -5.46
C LEU A 148 -7.70 7.23 -4.27
N LEU A 149 -8.99 7.41 -3.96
CA LEU A 149 -9.43 8.19 -2.81
C LEU A 149 -9.00 7.56 -1.48
N PHE A 150 -9.04 6.23 -1.37
CA PHE A 150 -8.55 5.52 -0.19
C PHE A 150 -7.05 5.80 0.03
N LEU A 151 -6.23 5.62 -1.01
CA LEU A 151 -4.79 5.88 -0.93
C LEU A 151 -4.47 7.35 -0.64
N ALA A 152 -5.20 8.28 -1.25
CA ALA A 152 -5.01 9.71 -1.02
C ALA A 152 -5.33 10.12 0.43
N ARG A 153 -6.38 9.54 1.04
CA ARG A 153 -6.73 9.76 2.46
C ARG A 153 -5.68 9.14 3.38
N GLY A 154 -5.17 7.97 3.03
CA GLY A 154 -4.13 7.26 3.78
C GLY A 154 -2.82 8.04 3.85
N ILE A 155 -2.36 8.59 2.73
CA ILE A 155 -1.14 9.41 2.65
C ILE A 155 -1.24 10.65 3.54
N ASN A 156 -2.41 11.31 3.54
CA ASN A 156 -2.63 12.54 4.30
C ASN A 156 -2.88 12.32 5.80
N GLY A 157 -2.72 11.08 6.31
CA GLY A 157 -2.95 10.75 7.71
C GLY A 157 -4.40 10.93 8.18
N LYS A 158 -5.36 11.08 7.25
CA LYS A 158 -6.77 11.32 7.55
C LYS A 158 -7.57 10.05 7.84
N THR A 159 -7.01 8.89 7.55
CA THR A 159 -7.65 7.60 7.85
C THR A 159 -7.29 7.19 9.27
N GLN A 160 -8.25 7.34 10.19
CA GLN A 160 -8.12 6.83 11.56
C GLN A 160 -8.55 5.36 11.58
N LEU A 161 -7.72 4.48 12.16
CA LEU A 161 -8.08 3.08 12.34
C LEU A 161 -9.02 2.94 13.54
N THR A 162 -10.06 2.14 13.38
CA THR A 162 -10.95 1.74 14.47
C THR A 162 -10.43 0.42 15.06
N ILE A 163 -9.49 0.51 15.99
CA ILE A 163 -8.86 -0.65 16.61
C ILE A 163 -9.81 -1.26 17.65
N THR A 164 -10.25 -2.49 17.39
CA THR A 164 -11.10 -3.28 18.30
C THR A 164 -10.56 -4.71 18.39
N GLU A 165 -10.90 -5.42 19.47
CA GLU A 165 -10.64 -6.86 19.56
C GLU A 165 -11.65 -7.62 18.71
N PHE A 166 -11.19 -8.57 17.90
CA PHE A 166 -12.05 -9.44 17.10
C PHE A 166 -11.38 -10.78 16.76
N SER A 167 -12.20 -11.75 16.36
CA SER A 167 -11.73 -13.06 15.88
C SER A 167 -11.22 -12.94 14.44
N LEU A 168 -9.92 -13.00 14.25
CA LEU A 168 -9.29 -13.08 12.92
C LEU A 168 -9.71 -14.38 12.21
N SER A 169 -9.88 -15.47 12.98
CA SER A 169 -10.31 -16.76 12.45
C SER A 169 -11.68 -16.69 11.82
N ASP A 170 -12.65 -16.04 12.49
CA ASP A 170 -13.99 -15.89 11.93
C ASP A 170 -14.03 -14.93 10.75
N MET A 171 -13.25 -13.85 10.82
CA MET A 171 -13.13 -12.92 9.72
C MET A 171 -12.61 -13.60 8.43
N ILE A 172 -11.52 -14.38 8.52
CA ILE A 172 -10.98 -15.13 7.36
C ILE A 172 -11.96 -16.20 6.88
N LYS A 173 -12.64 -16.91 7.79
CA LYS A 173 -13.69 -17.88 7.43
C LYS A 173 -14.81 -17.19 6.62
N ASN A 174 -15.27 -16.03 7.07
CA ASN A 174 -16.31 -15.27 6.36
C ASN A 174 -15.83 -14.84 4.96
N VAL A 175 -14.57 -14.45 4.78
CA VAL A 175 -14.00 -14.12 3.46
C VAL A 175 -14.05 -15.34 2.54
N VAL A 176 -13.69 -16.53 3.05
CA VAL A 176 -13.78 -17.77 2.25
C VAL A 176 -15.21 -18.08 1.83
N GLU A 177 -16.17 -17.96 2.75
CA GLU A 177 -17.58 -18.21 2.47
C GLU A 177 -18.15 -17.23 1.44
N GLU A 178 -17.83 -15.94 1.56
CA GLU A 178 -18.18 -14.91 0.59
C GLU A 178 -17.56 -15.20 -0.80
N SER A 179 -16.29 -15.59 -0.84
CA SER A 179 -15.61 -15.90 -2.09
C SER A 179 -16.26 -17.08 -2.82
N LYS A 180 -16.65 -18.14 -2.08
CA LYS A 180 -17.38 -19.29 -2.65
C LYS A 180 -18.75 -18.93 -3.22
N MET A 181 -19.40 -17.88 -2.69
CA MET A 181 -20.71 -17.42 -3.19
C MET A 181 -20.58 -16.58 -4.45
N ILE A 182 -19.46 -15.86 -4.61
CA ILE A 182 -19.24 -14.92 -5.71
C ILE A 182 -18.57 -15.61 -6.90
N ASP A 183 -17.67 -16.55 -6.62
CA ASP A 183 -16.84 -17.22 -7.60
C ASP A 183 -16.99 -18.74 -7.47
N ASP A 184 -17.67 -19.33 -8.45
CA ASP A 184 -17.89 -20.76 -8.59
C ASP A 184 -16.82 -21.46 -9.45
N LYS A 185 -15.88 -20.71 -10.00
CA LYS A 185 -14.84 -21.21 -10.90
C LYS A 185 -13.65 -21.81 -10.17
N HIS A 186 -13.38 -21.41 -8.92
CA HIS A 186 -12.22 -21.87 -8.14
C HIS A 186 -12.64 -22.64 -6.90
N ILE A 187 -11.74 -23.49 -6.40
CA ILE A 187 -11.95 -24.29 -5.18
C ILE A 187 -11.34 -23.57 -3.98
N TYR A 188 -12.19 -23.01 -3.12
CA TYR A 188 -11.73 -22.30 -1.92
C TYR A 188 -11.63 -23.22 -0.72
N SER A 189 -10.45 -23.28 -0.10
CA SER A 189 -10.17 -24.07 1.10
C SER A 189 -9.79 -23.19 2.28
N TYR A 190 -10.28 -23.53 3.49
CA TYR A 190 -9.94 -22.85 4.73
C TYR A 190 -9.23 -23.79 5.69
N ILE A 191 -8.04 -23.43 6.12
CA ILE A 191 -7.22 -24.19 7.08
C ILE A 191 -7.01 -23.36 8.33
N LYS A 192 -7.68 -23.74 9.41
CA LYS A 192 -7.51 -23.14 10.74
C LYS A 192 -6.58 -24.00 11.56
N LEU A 193 -5.41 -23.47 11.95
CA LEU A 193 -4.49 -24.17 12.85
C LEU A 193 -4.87 -23.99 14.30
N GLU A 194 -5.36 -22.78 14.66
CA GLU A 194 -5.82 -22.43 15.99
C GLU A 194 -6.81 -21.25 15.91
N ASP A 195 -7.51 -20.95 16.99
CA ASP A 195 -8.32 -19.74 17.10
C ASP A 195 -7.43 -18.53 17.40
N VAL A 196 -7.60 -17.47 16.61
CA VAL A 196 -6.76 -16.28 16.65
C VAL A 196 -7.62 -15.04 16.85
N ASN A 197 -7.51 -14.43 18.02
CA ASN A 197 -8.04 -13.10 18.29
C ASN A 197 -6.91 -12.07 18.22
N ILE A 198 -7.21 -10.89 17.69
CA ILE A 198 -6.27 -9.77 17.55
C ILE A 198 -6.96 -8.45 17.83
N TYR A 199 -6.14 -7.41 18.05
CA TYR A 199 -6.55 -6.01 18.05
C TYR A 199 -6.24 -5.40 16.67
N GLY A 200 -7.25 -4.81 16.03
CA GLY A 200 -7.09 -4.20 14.70
C GLY A 200 -8.39 -3.61 14.18
N ASP A 201 -8.32 -3.00 13.03
CA ASP A 201 -9.50 -2.58 12.27
C ASP A 201 -9.98 -3.77 11.43
N SER A 202 -11.05 -4.41 11.89
CA SER A 202 -11.58 -5.63 11.26
C SER A 202 -12.04 -5.40 9.82
N GLY A 203 -12.57 -4.20 9.51
CA GLY A 203 -13.03 -3.84 8.17
C GLY A 203 -11.87 -3.72 7.19
N LEU A 204 -10.81 -3.02 7.58
CA LEU A 204 -9.61 -2.85 6.75
C LEU A 204 -8.84 -4.17 6.60
N LEU A 205 -8.72 -4.97 7.66
CA LEU A 205 -8.07 -6.29 7.57
C LEU A 205 -8.88 -7.27 6.70
N LYS A 206 -10.21 -7.21 6.76
CA LYS A 206 -11.09 -7.96 5.84
C LYS A 206 -10.90 -7.52 4.40
N GLN A 207 -10.76 -6.22 4.15
CA GLN A 207 -10.45 -5.68 2.84
C GLN A 207 -9.10 -6.20 2.32
N THR A 208 -8.07 -6.25 3.17
CA THR A 208 -6.78 -6.86 2.80
C THR A 208 -6.96 -8.32 2.38
N ALA A 209 -7.68 -9.13 3.16
CA ALA A 209 -7.91 -10.53 2.82
C ALA A 209 -8.64 -10.69 1.48
N ARG A 210 -9.69 -9.88 1.22
CA ARG A 210 -10.40 -9.86 -0.06
C ARG A 210 -9.49 -9.53 -1.24
N ILE A 211 -8.66 -8.48 -1.12
CA ILE A 211 -7.68 -8.11 -2.15
C ILE A 211 -6.74 -9.27 -2.48
N LEU A 212 -6.25 -9.99 -1.47
CA LEU A 212 -5.37 -11.14 -1.70
C LEU A 212 -6.10 -12.30 -2.39
N VAL A 213 -7.35 -12.56 -2.00
CA VAL A 213 -8.18 -13.62 -2.60
C VAL A 213 -8.55 -13.26 -4.05
N GLU A 214 -8.96 -12.03 -4.32
CA GLU A 214 -9.26 -11.55 -5.67
C GLU A 214 -8.04 -11.65 -6.60
N ASN A 215 -6.85 -11.32 -6.09
CA ASN A 215 -5.61 -11.52 -6.83
C ASN A 215 -5.34 -13.01 -7.10
N ALA A 216 -5.51 -13.88 -6.10
CA ALA A 216 -5.35 -15.33 -6.28
C ALA A 216 -6.31 -15.85 -7.36
N ALA A 217 -7.61 -15.54 -7.27
CA ALA A 217 -8.61 -15.96 -8.25
C ALA A 217 -8.30 -15.46 -9.67
N LYS A 218 -7.81 -14.24 -9.78
CA LYS A 218 -7.49 -13.63 -11.06
C LYS A 218 -6.32 -14.31 -11.79
N TYR A 219 -5.34 -14.80 -11.07
CA TYR A 219 -4.12 -15.36 -11.64
C TYR A 219 -4.06 -16.89 -11.60
N THR A 220 -5.12 -17.53 -11.14
CA THR A 220 -5.30 -18.99 -11.09
C THR A 220 -6.21 -19.44 -12.22
N GLU A 221 -6.03 -20.65 -12.73
CA GLU A 221 -6.92 -21.22 -13.75
C GLU A 221 -8.19 -21.76 -13.10
N GLU A 222 -9.29 -21.83 -13.90
CA GLU A 222 -10.55 -22.37 -13.43
C GLU A 222 -10.39 -23.82 -12.97
N GLY A 223 -10.97 -24.17 -11.83
CA GLY A 223 -10.88 -25.51 -11.22
C GLY A 223 -9.74 -25.72 -10.24
N GLU A 224 -8.80 -24.78 -10.15
CA GLU A 224 -7.67 -24.88 -9.24
C GLU A 224 -7.99 -24.37 -7.83
N ASP A 225 -7.13 -24.74 -6.88
CA ASP A 225 -7.28 -24.46 -5.46
C ASP A 225 -6.76 -23.08 -5.04
N ILE A 226 -7.55 -22.38 -4.24
CA ILE A 226 -7.15 -21.17 -3.48
C ILE A 226 -7.29 -21.48 -1.99
N ILE A 227 -6.16 -21.50 -1.27
CA ILE A 227 -6.09 -21.94 0.11
C ILE A 227 -5.86 -20.75 1.04
N LEU A 228 -6.80 -20.51 1.96
CA LEU A 228 -6.63 -19.55 3.04
C LEU A 228 -6.25 -20.29 4.32
N LYS A 229 -5.13 -19.91 4.93
CA LYS A 229 -4.63 -20.50 6.16
C LYS A 229 -4.46 -19.46 7.23
N ILE A 230 -4.78 -19.80 8.49
CA ILE A 230 -4.64 -18.94 9.65
C ILE A 230 -3.99 -19.66 10.82
N GLY A 231 -3.23 -18.93 11.63
CA GLY A 231 -2.58 -19.42 12.84
C GLY A 231 -1.66 -18.39 13.48
N ARG A 232 -0.75 -18.91 14.33
CA ARG A 232 0.37 -18.13 14.87
C ARG A 232 1.69 -18.76 14.43
N ASN A 233 2.69 -17.93 14.23
CA ASN A 233 4.03 -18.40 13.95
C ASN A 233 4.80 -18.75 15.24
N ASN A 234 6.02 -19.25 15.13
CA ASN A 234 6.88 -19.63 16.27
C ASN A 234 7.22 -18.44 17.20
N LYS A 235 6.99 -17.19 16.77
CA LYS A 235 7.17 -15.99 17.58
C LYS A 235 5.87 -15.56 18.28
N GLY A 236 4.77 -16.28 18.08
CA GLY A 236 3.45 -15.94 18.60
C GLY A 236 2.72 -14.87 17.77
N GLU A 237 3.27 -14.42 16.65
CA GLU A 237 2.62 -13.45 15.78
C GLU A 237 1.45 -14.10 15.06
N ALA A 238 0.29 -13.45 15.08
CA ALA A 238 -0.86 -13.87 14.31
C ALA A 238 -0.57 -13.72 12.81
N TYR A 239 -1.02 -14.68 12.02
CA TYR A 239 -0.91 -14.57 10.56
C TYR A 239 -2.11 -15.17 9.87
N PHE A 240 -2.36 -14.69 8.66
CA PHE A 240 -3.13 -15.42 7.66
C PHE A 240 -2.37 -15.43 6.33
N SER A 241 -2.61 -16.42 5.50
CA SER A 241 -2.03 -16.51 4.18
C SER A 241 -3.06 -16.92 3.14
N VAL A 242 -2.89 -16.40 1.94
CA VAL A 242 -3.60 -16.82 0.74
C VAL A 242 -2.58 -17.48 -0.18
N GLN A 243 -2.86 -18.68 -0.61
CA GLN A 243 -2.02 -19.46 -1.53
C GLN A 243 -2.86 -19.87 -2.72
N ASP A 244 -2.30 -19.69 -3.90
CA ASP A 244 -2.84 -20.13 -5.18
C ASP A 244 -1.86 -21.06 -5.91
N ASN A 245 -2.37 -21.79 -6.91
CA ASN A 245 -1.61 -22.60 -7.84
C ASN A 245 -1.56 -21.94 -9.23
N GLY A 246 -1.63 -20.61 -9.29
CA GLY A 246 -1.67 -19.85 -10.53
C GLY A 246 -0.32 -19.73 -11.24
N ILE A 247 -0.25 -18.75 -12.13
CA ILE A 247 0.92 -18.51 -12.99
C ILE A 247 2.21 -18.19 -12.23
N GLY A 248 2.10 -17.79 -10.94
CA GLY A 248 3.23 -17.30 -10.16
C GLY A 248 3.87 -16.04 -10.73
N MET A 249 5.05 -15.67 -10.20
CA MET A 249 5.79 -14.47 -10.59
C MET A 249 7.28 -14.77 -10.74
N ASP A 250 7.96 -14.01 -11.58
CA ASP A 250 9.41 -14.01 -11.66
C ASP A 250 10.01 -13.40 -10.38
N ALA A 251 11.17 -13.88 -9.94
CA ALA A 251 11.79 -13.44 -8.69
C ALA A 251 12.10 -11.94 -8.67
N GLU A 252 12.34 -11.34 -9.83
CA GLU A 252 12.62 -9.92 -10.01
C GLU A 252 11.38 -9.06 -9.76
N ASP A 253 10.17 -9.58 -10.00
CA ASP A 253 8.91 -8.87 -9.80
C ASP A 253 8.47 -8.83 -8.33
N VAL A 254 8.81 -9.87 -7.55
CA VAL A 254 8.34 -10.04 -6.16
C VAL A 254 8.59 -8.81 -5.26
N PRO A 255 9.74 -8.11 -5.31
CA PRO A 255 9.96 -6.91 -4.52
C PRO A 255 9.02 -5.75 -4.87
N HIS A 256 8.48 -5.71 -6.08
CA HIS A 256 7.74 -4.60 -6.65
C HIS A 256 6.22 -4.75 -6.59
N ILE A 257 5.68 -5.94 -6.25
CA ILE A 257 4.24 -6.21 -6.30
C ILE A 257 3.38 -5.31 -5.41
N PHE A 258 3.96 -4.68 -4.41
CA PHE A 258 3.29 -3.73 -3.52
C PHE A 258 3.43 -2.26 -3.97
N GLU A 259 4.15 -2.00 -5.06
CA GLU A 259 4.21 -0.67 -5.66
C GLU A 259 2.89 -0.34 -6.35
N ARG A 260 2.54 0.94 -6.35
CA ARG A 260 1.29 1.39 -6.98
C ARG A 260 1.38 1.21 -8.49
N PHE A 261 0.29 0.74 -9.10
CA PHE A 261 0.15 0.51 -10.55
C PHE A 261 1.14 -0.53 -11.09
N PHE A 262 1.90 -1.22 -10.22
CA PHE A 262 2.78 -2.29 -10.66
C PHE A 262 1.98 -3.47 -11.20
N ARG A 263 2.40 -3.99 -12.33
CA ARG A 263 1.89 -5.20 -12.96
C ARG A 263 3.05 -5.92 -13.64
N ALA A 264 3.24 -7.19 -13.31
CA ALA A 264 4.21 -8.04 -14.00
C ALA A 264 3.88 -8.12 -15.50
N ASP A 265 4.89 -8.21 -16.37
CA ASP A 265 4.68 -8.18 -17.83
C ASP A 265 3.77 -9.32 -18.32
N THR A 266 3.84 -10.48 -17.70
CA THR A 266 2.94 -11.62 -17.97
C THR A 266 1.48 -11.34 -17.62
N ALA A 267 1.21 -10.43 -16.67
CA ALA A 267 -0.13 -10.00 -16.28
C ALA A 267 -0.72 -8.92 -17.19
N ARG A 268 0.11 -8.21 -17.96
CA ARG A 268 -0.35 -7.18 -18.92
C ARG A 268 -1.06 -7.77 -20.14
N VAL A 269 -0.79 -9.03 -20.45
CA VAL A 269 -1.31 -9.71 -21.67
C VAL A 269 -2.76 -10.23 -21.46
N ARG A 270 -3.20 -10.44 -20.22
CA ARG A 270 -4.58 -10.90 -19.94
C ARG A 270 -5.57 -9.73 -19.98
N LYS A 271 -6.71 -9.95 -20.66
CA LYS A 271 -7.80 -8.95 -20.84
C LYS A 271 -8.43 -8.47 -19.52
N ASP A 272 -8.33 -9.23 -18.44
CA ASP A 272 -8.91 -8.90 -17.13
C ASP A 272 -7.93 -8.06 -16.29
N GLY A 273 -7.60 -6.90 -16.80
CA GLY A 273 -6.61 -6.00 -16.22
C GLY A 273 -7.10 -5.37 -14.91
N GLY A 274 -6.45 -5.69 -13.77
CA GLY A 274 -6.64 -4.93 -12.52
C GLY A 274 -5.84 -3.62 -12.54
N THR A 275 -6.23 -2.70 -11.68
CA THR A 275 -5.65 -1.35 -11.56
C THR A 275 -4.21 -1.31 -11.06
N GLY A 276 -3.68 -2.42 -10.52
CA GLY A 276 -2.37 -2.43 -9.85
C GLY A 276 -2.35 -1.70 -8.49
N LEU A 277 -3.52 -1.31 -7.97
CA LEU A 277 -3.64 -0.61 -6.69
C LEU A 277 -3.98 -1.52 -5.51
N GLY A 278 -4.55 -2.69 -5.76
CA GLY A 278 -5.03 -3.57 -4.69
C GLY A 278 -3.94 -3.93 -3.68
N LEU A 279 -2.81 -4.48 -4.13
CA LEU A 279 -1.72 -4.86 -3.22
C LEU A 279 -1.08 -3.66 -2.52
N SER A 280 -1.03 -2.49 -3.14
CA SER A 280 -0.54 -1.26 -2.50
C SER A 280 -1.49 -0.76 -1.41
N ILE A 281 -2.81 -0.95 -1.57
CA ILE A 281 -3.82 -0.71 -0.52
C ILE A 281 -3.64 -1.70 0.62
N ALA A 282 -3.51 -2.99 0.31
CA ALA A 282 -3.26 -4.03 1.31
C ALA A 282 -1.99 -3.71 2.12
N LYS A 283 -0.92 -3.28 1.45
CA LYS A 283 0.32 -2.88 2.13
C LYS A 283 0.11 -1.69 3.05
N TRP A 284 -0.59 -0.65 2.60
CA TRP A 284 -0.90 0.50 3.44
C TRP A 284 -1.67 0.07 4.71
N ILE A 285 -2.67 -0.79 4.56
CA ILE A 285 -3.46 -1.30 5.69
C ILE A 285 -2.57 -2.04 6.69
N ILE A 286 -1.76 -2.96 6.22
CA ILE A 286 -0.91 -3.80 7.07
C ILE A 286 0.20 -2.99 7.73
N ASP A 287 0.84 -2.06 7.02
CA ASP A 287 1.85 -1.17 7.60
C ASP A 287 1.26 -0.32 8.75
N ASN A 288 0.00 0.15 8.62
CA ASN A 288 -0.70 0.89 9.67
C ASN A 288 -1.17 0.01 10.86
N HIS A 289 -1.19 -1.31 10.69
CA HIS A 289 -1.36 -2.28 11.78
C HIS A 289 -0.03 -2.78 12.36
N ASN A 290 1.10 -2.15 11.99
CA ASN A 290 2.45 -2.59 12.34
C ASN A 290 2.76 -4.04 11.90
N GLY A 291 2.05 -4.52 10.88
CA GLY A 291 2.24 -5.83 10.29
C GLY A 291 3.24 -5.81 9.13
N TYR A 292 3.46 -6.97 8.55
CA TYR A 292 4.32 -7.11 7.38
C TYR A 292 3.90 -8.29 6.51
N PHE A 293 4.39 -8.31 5.27
CA PHE A 293 4.14 -9.36 4.32
C PHE A 293 5.34 -10.29 4.15
N SER A 294 5.07 -11.56 3.86
CA SER A 294 6.03 -12.50 3.28
C SER A 294 5.42 -13.07 2.01
N VAL A 295 6.17 -13.04 0.92
CA VAL A 295 5.73 -13.52 -0.38
C VAL A 295 6.64 -14.65 -0.82
N LEU A 296 6.03 -15.78 -1.18
CA LEU A 296 6.68 -16.89 -1.82
C LEU A 296 5.98 -17.12 -3.15
N SER A 297 6.67 -16.90 -4.25
CA SER A 297 6.13 -17.12 -5.58
C SER A 297 7.17 -17.77 -6.48
N ARG A 298 6.69 -18.61 -7.36
CA ARG A 298 7.48 -19.22 -8.41
C ARG A 298 6.63 -19.37 -9.66
N LYS A 299 7.19 -18.91 -10.76
CA LYS A 299 6.55 -18.98 -12.08
C LYS A 299 6.07 -20.40 -12.38
N GLU A 300 4.85 -20.53 -12.92
CA GLU A 300 4.17 -21.79 -13.26
C GLU A 300 3.89 -22.73 -12.08
N ILE A 301 4.07 -22.27 -10.83
CA ILE A 301 3.76 -23.05 -9.64
C ILE A 301 2.67 -22.40 -8.80
N GLY A 302 2.70 -21.05 -8.69
CA GLY A 302 1.74 -20.28 -7.91
C GLY A 302 2.40 -19.31 -6.95
N THR A 303 1.54 -18.69 -6.13
CA THR A 303 1.94 -17.67 -5.17
C THR A 303 1.34 -17.93 -3.80
N ARG A 304 2.10 -17.66 -2.75
CA ARG A 304 1.62 -17.57 -1.38
C ARG A 304 2.02 -16.24 -0.78
N ILE A 305 1.02 -15.45 -0.42
CA ILE A 305 1.19 -14.19 0.30
C ILE A 305 0.74 -14.41 1.74
N THR A 306 1.63 -14.17 2.69
CA THR A 306 1.36 -14.28 4.12
C THR A 306 1.41 -12.89 4.75
N VAL A 307 0.38 -12.55 5.51
CA VAL A 307 0.26 -11.35 6.32
C VAL A 307 0.58 -11.71 7.77
N TYR A 308 1.53 -11.04 8.38
CA TYR A 308 1.86 -11.15 9.79
C TYR A 308 1.39 -9.92 10.53
N LEU A 309 0.76 -10.14 11.68
CA LEU A 309 0.20 -9.11 12.56
C LEU A 309 0.80 -9.27 13.96
N PRO A 310 1.97 -8.64 14.22
CA PRO A 310 2.57 -8.64 15.53
C PRO A 310 1.63 -7.94 16.51
N GLN A 311 1.24 -8.63 17.58
CA GLN A 311 0.48 -8.03 18.67
C GLN A 311 1.46 -7.64 19.76
N ASN A 312 1.74 -6.35 19.88
CA ASN A 312 2.41 -5.85 21.07
C ASN A 312 1.45 -6.02 22.25
N LYS A 313 1.91 -6.79 23.24
CA LYS A 313 1.21 -6.94 24.52
C LYS A 313 1.19 -5.64 25.28
#